data_a07cb90aab42d75b374832ef255977a3
#
_entry.id   a07cb90aab42d75b374832ef255977a3
#
_cell.length_a   1.000
_cell.length_b   1.000
_cell.length_c   1.000
_cell.angle_alpha   90.00
_cell.angle_beta   90.00
_cell.angle_gamma   90.00
#
_symmetry.space_group_name_H-M   'P 1'
#
loop_
_entity.id
_entity.type
_entity.pdbx_description
1 polymer ?
#
loop_
_entity_poly.entity_id
_entity_poly.type
_entity_poly.pdbx_seq_one_letter_code
_entity_poly.pdbx_strand_id
1 'polypeptide(L)'
;MAPLRFSANVSWLFPELPSLPARLRAAGSSGFEAAEVGWPYGEPPEALARTAQEVGLQLVLINTPPGDREKGEMGLGAVPGRQAAFRDGLEQAWVSSGHLLEVRSIPVKDAGAKGKRGLVCSAEFTRLEMIHLMAGRVPQGADRAAVRDEMETVFLENLRHAAGVLAQENLVGLLEPINTRITDPRYFLDTPQQAAAILEKVGRPNLQLQMDIFHWQIMDGNLTGNIREFLPLVGHVQVAQVPGRGEPGSPGELNFPYLFQLLEDEGYKGFVGCEYQPRGEGGLSSRPGPGEGALEGQVSGRGCFPPRGLRCLGFLSPQETR
;
A
#
# COMPACT_ATOMS: atom_id res chain seq x y z
N MET A 1 -3.83 -24.12 0.17
CA MET A 1 -3.53 -22.85 -0.58
C MET A 1 -2.27 -22.24 0.00
N ALA A 2 -1.54 -21.40 -0.75
CA ALA A 2 -0.39 -20.69 -0.18
C ALA A 2 -0.91 -19.58 0.76
N PRO A 3 -0.27 -19.35 1.93
CA PRO A 3 -0.67 -18.31 2.86
C PRO A 3 -0.49 -16.92 2.24
N LEU A 4 -1.27 -15.94 2.71
CA LEU A 4 -1.11 -14.53 2.32
C LEU A 4 0.29 -14.04 2.67
N ARG A 5 0.84 -13.19 1.79
CA ARG A 5 2.10 -12.50 2.00
C ARG A 5 1.83 -11.03 2.33
N PHE A 6 2.65 -10.42 3.18
CA PHE A 6 2.43 -9.06 3.64
C PHE A 6 3.57 -8.13 3.24
N SER A 7 3.21 -6.89 2.86
CA SER A 7 4.14 -5.78 2.63
C SER A 7 3.99 -4.70 3.71
N ALA A 8 5.11 -4.08 4.07
CA ALA A 8 5.12 -2.96 5.01
C ALA A 8 4.97 -1.64 4.25
N ASN A 9 3.90 -0.88 4.47
CA ASN A 9 3.85 0.49 3.97
C ASN A 9 4.68 1.39 4.90
N VAL A 10 5.94 1.64 4.52
CA VAL A 10 6.89 2.40 5.34
C VAL A 10 6.63 3.90 5.34
N SER A 11 5.66 4.38 4.58
CA SER A 11 5.17 5.75 4.74
C SER A 11 4.30 5.92 5.99
N TRP A 12 3.73 4.83 6.49
CA TRP A 12 2.89 4.77 7.69
C TRP A 12 3.58 4.07 8.86
N LEU A 13 4.24 2.93 8.60
CA LEU A 13 4.91 2.14 9.64
C LEU A 13 6.26 2.76 10.03
N PHE A 14 6.66 2.56 11.28
CA PHE A 14 7.91 3.05 11.86
C PHE A 14 8.03 4.60 11.83
N PRO A 15 6.97 5.34 12.22
CA PRO A 15 6.95 6.80 12.13
C PRO A 15 8.01 7.48 13.01
N GLU A 16 8.52 6.79 14.03
CA GLU A 16 9.60 7.24 14.91
C GLU A 16 10.97 7.30 14.21
N LEU A 17 11.13 6.61 13.07
CA LEU A 17 12.37 6.62 12.31
C LEU A 17 12.34 7.73 11.25
N PRO A 18 13.42 8.57 11.17
CA PRO A 18 13.38 9.81 10.41
C PRO A 18 13.50 9.64 8.90
N SER A 19 14.04 8.52 8.40
CA SER A 19 14.32 8.32 6.97
C SER A 19 13.72 7.04 6.42
N LEU A 20 13.37 7.04 5.13
CA LEU A 20 12.87 5.85 4.44
C LEU A 20 13.86 4.67 4.50
N PRO A 21 15.19 4.85 4.30
CA PRO A 21 16.13 3.74 4.48
C PRO A 21 16.10 3.13 5.89
N ALA A 22 15.94 3.94 6.94
CA ALA A 22 15.83 3.42 8.31
C ALA A 22 14.54 2.60 8.50
N ARG A 23 13.42 3.07 7.96
CA ARG A 23 12.13 2.36 8.00
C ARG A 23 12.15 1.06 7.19
N LEU A 24 12.83 1.04 6.04
CA LEU A 24 13.03 -0.20 5.26
C LEU A 24 13.84 -1.24 6.05
N ARG A 25 14.93 -0.82 6.73
CA ARG A 25 15.69 -1.73 7.59
C ARG A 25 14.84 -2.27 8.75
N ALA A 26 14.01 -1.42 9.36
CA ALA A 26 13.09 -1.86 10.40
C ALA A 26 12.06 -2.87 9.88
N ALA A 27 11.49 -2.65 8.69
CA ALA A 27 10.56 -3.57 8.05
C ALA A 27 11.20 -4.94 7.80
N GLY A 28 12.41 -4.99 7.20
CA GLY A 28 13.14 -6.23 6.99
C GLY A 28 13.48 -6.94 8.30
N SER A 29 13.93 -6.20 9.32
CA SER A 29 14.21 -6.75 10.66
C SER A 29 12.96 -7.28 11.36
N SER A 30 11.78 -6.76 11.03
CA SER A 30 10.48 -7.21 11.53
C SER A 30 9.92 -8.43 10.78
N GLY A 31 10.62 -8.92 9.74
CA GLY A 31 10.26 -10.13 9.01
C GLY A 31 9.33 -9.93 7.83
N PHE A 32 9.10 -8.70 7.38
CA PHE A 32 8.43 -8.46 6.11
C PHE A 32 9.29 -8.94 4.93
N GLU A 33 8.63 -9.40 3.88
CA GLU A 33 9.27 -9.81 2.61
C GLU A 33 9.19 -8.71 1.55
N ALA A 34 8.27 -7.74 1.74
CA ALA A 34 8.05 -6.65 0.82
C ALA A 34 7.77 -5.33 1.54
N ALA A 35 7.96 -4.22 0.82
CA ALA A 35 7.64 -2.89 1.30
C ALA A 35 6.97 -2.03 0.22
N GLU A 36 6.15 -1.10 0.68
CA GLU A 36 5.52 -0.03 -0.09
C GLU A 36 6.07 1.32 0.37
N VAL A 37 6.27 2.22 -0.57
CA VAL A 37 6.75 3.57 -0.29
C VAL A 37 5.86 4.56 -1.02
N GLY A 38 5.02 5.31 -0.31
CA GLY A 38 4.09 6.25 -0.93
C GLY A 38 4.81 7.26 -1.85
N TRP A 39 5.73 8.04 -1.29
CA TRP A 39 6.44 9.06 -2.05
C TRP A 39 7.96 8.99 -1.80
N PRO A 40 8.70 8.22 -2.63
CA PRO A 40 10.14 8.01 -2.45
C PRO A 40 11.01 9.19 -2.90
N TYR A 41 10.44 10.23 -3.47
CA TYR A 41 11.10 11.28 -4.27
C TYR A 41 12.05 12.20 -3.50
N GLY A 42 12.08 12.12 -2.19
CA GLY A 42 13.05 12.84 -1.34
C GLY A 42 14.37 12.10 -1.12
N GLU A 43 14.47 10.85 -1.57
CA GLU A 43 15.64 9.98 -1.42
C GLU A 43 16.16 9.56 -2.80
N PRO A 44 17.48 9.37 -2.97
CA PRO A 44 18.00 8.79 -4.21
C PRO A 44 17.44 7.37 -4.41
N PRO A 45 16.88 7.05 -5.58
CA PRO A 45 16.28 5.72 -5.84
C PRO A 45 17.27 4.58 -5.59
N GLU A 46 18.54 4.76 -5.93
CA GLU A 46 19.60 3.75 -5.74
C GLU A 46 19.86 3.49 -4.24
N ALA A 47 19.67 4.49 -3.38
CA ALA A 47 19.82 4.31 -1.94
C ALA A 47 18.68 3.47 -1.35
N LEU A 48 17.45 3.69 -1.83
CA LEU A 48 16.30 2.88 -1.45
C LEU A 48 16.43 1.44 -1.95
N ALA A 49 16.79 1.26 -3.23
CA ALA A 49 17.03 -0.06 -3.82
C ALA A 49 18.09 -0.85 -3.08
N ARG A 50 19.24 -0.23 -2.81
CA ARG A 50 20.34 -0.85 -2.06
C ARG A 50 19.88 -1.25 -0.67
N THR A 51 19.19 -0.35 0.04
CA THR A 51 18.69 -0.65 1.39
C THR A 51 17.71 -1.81 1.40
N ALA A 52 16.76 -1.83 0.46
CA ALA A 52 15.80 -2.93 0.32
C ALA A 52 16.53 -4.26 0.06
N GLN A 53 17.52 -4.25 -0.85
CA GLN A 53 18.35 -5.41 -1.15
C GLN A 53 19.16 -5.92 0.05
N GLU A 54 19.79 -5.00 0.81
CA GLU A 54 20.55 -5.33 2.02
C GLU A 54 19.75 -6.12 3.05
N VAL A 55 18.44 -5.84 3.15
CA VAL A 55 17.55 -6.49 4.13
C VAL A 55 16.59 -7.52 3.51
N GLY A 56 16.73 -7.82 2.22
CA GLY A 56 15.93 -8.84 1.53
C GLY A 56 14.47 -8.45 1.28
N LEU A 57 14.17 -7.15 1.18
CA LEU A 57 12.83 -6.64 0.87
C LEU A 57 12.63 -6.44 -0.63
N GLN A 58 11.46 -6.86 -1.14
CA GLN A 58 10.95 -6.46 -2.44
C GLN A 58 10.21 -5.12 -2.31
N LEU A 59 10.54 -4.13 -3.15
CA LEU A 59 9.72 -2.91 -3.26
C LEU A 59 8.58 -3.19 -4.24
N VAL A 60 7.33 -3.12 -3.79
CA VAL A 60 6.17 -3.56 -4.58
C VAL A 60 5.30 -2.41 -5.08
N LEU A 61 5.26 -1.28 -4.39
CA LEU A 61 4.37 -0.16 -4.71
C LEU A 61 5.00 1.18 -4.37
N ILE A 62 4.85 2.13 -5.30
CA ILE A 62 5.01 3.58 -5.05
C ILE A 62 3.79 4.33 -5.59
N ASN A 63 3.59 5.58 -5.15
CA ASN A 63 2.56 6.47 -5.71
C ASN A 63 3.20 7.45 -6.72
N THR A 64 2.43 7.90 -7.71
CA THR A 64 2.82 9.09 -8.49
C THR A 64 2.95 10.31 -7.57
N PRO A 65 3.77 11.32 -7.92
CA PRO A 65 3.86 12.55 -7.14
C PRO A 65 2.49 13.17 -6.89
N PRO A 66 2.21 13.66 -5.67
CA PRO A 66 0.91 14.19 -5.29
C PRO A 66 0.59 15.56 -5.92
N GLY A 67 1.56 16.20 -6.54
CA GLY A 67 1.50 17.60 -6.95
C GLY A 67 1.93 18.56 -5.83
N ASP A 68 1.43 19.78 -5.88
CA ASP A 68 1.72 20.84 -4.91
C ASP A 68 0.87 20.66 -3.64
N ARG A 69 1.46 20.06 -2.62
CA ARG A 69 0.76 19.81 -1.34
C ARG A 69 0.40 21.08 -0.58
N GLU A 70 1.15 22.16 -0.77
CA GLU A 70 0.86 23.46 -0.13
C GLU A 70 -0.42 24.08 -0.74
N LYS A 71 -0.66 23.83 -2.03
CA LYS A 71 -1.92 24.19 -2.70
C LYS A 71 -3.05 23.16 -2.48
N GLY A 72 -2.78 22.13 -1.68
CA GLY A 72 -3.74 21.09 -1.35
C GLY A 72 -3.97 20.07 -2.44
N GLU A 73 -3.02 19.86 -3.37
CA GLU A 73 -3.07 18.79 -4.34
C GLU A 73 -2.78 17.43 -3.66
N MET A 74 -3.44 16.38 -4.15
CA MET A 74 -3.27 15.00 -3.69
C MET A 74 -3.49 14.05 -4.88
N GLY A 75 -2.58 14.12 -5.85
CA GLY A 75 -2.71 13.48 -7.15
C GLY A 75 -3.23 14.45 -8.22
N LEU A 76 -2.94 14.15 -9.46
CA LEU A 76 -3.21 15.03 -10.61
C LEU A 76 -3.91 14.32 -11.76
N GLY A 77 -4.16 13.01 -11.63
CA GLY A 77 -4.60 12.17 -12.73
C GLY A 77 -5.93 12.57 -13.36
N ALA A 78 -6.89 13.04 -12.53
CA ALA A 78 -8.21 13.46 -12.98
C ALA A 78 -8.40 14.99 -12.96
N VAL A 79 -7.35 15.78 -12.65
CA VAL A 79 -7.50 17.22 -12.44
C VAL A 79 -7.39 17.97 -13.76
N PRO A 80 -8.47 18.69 -14.21
CA PRO A 80 -8.44 19.46 -15.44
C PRO A 80 -7.33 20.51 -15.45
N GLY A 81 -6.62 20.64 -16.59
CA GLY A 81 -5.49 21.56 -16.76
C GLY A 81 -4.18 21.11 -16.11
N ARG A 82 -4.14 19.92 -15.45
CA ARG A 82 -2.94 19.37 -14.82
C ARG A 82 -2.35 18.17 -15.57
N GLN A 83 -2.81 17.87 -16.79
CA GLN A 83 -2.38 16.71 -17.56
C GLN A 83 -0.86 16.66 -17.80
N ALA A 84 -0.25 17.80 -18.15
CA ALA A 84 1.20 17.88 -18.34
C ALA A 84 1.94 17.52 -17.03
N ALA A 85 1.55 18.12 -15.92
CA ALA A 85 2.18 17.86 -14.62
C ALA A 85 1.95 16.40 -14.13
N PHE A 86 0.82 15.78 -14.49
CA PHE A 86 0.60 14.35 -14.24
C PHE A 86 1.59 13.49 -15.04
N ARG A 87 1.80 13.80 -16.32
CA ARG A 87 2.74 13.07 -17.20
C ARG A 87 4.18 13.23 -16.73
N ASP A 88 4.58 14.43 -16.35
CA ASP A 88 5.90 14.69 -15.76
C ASP A 88 6.11 13.90 -14.46
N GLY A 89 5.09 13.86 -13.59
CA GLY A 89 5.10 13.07 -12.36
C GLY A 89 5.12 11.56 -12.63
N LEU A 90 4.41 11.09 -13.65
CA LEU A 90 4.47 9.70 -14.09
C LEU A 90 5.87 9.32 -14.59
N GLU A 91 6.51 10.20 -15.39
CA GLU A 91 7.89 9.99 -15.84
C GLU A 91 8.85 9.92 -14.66
N GLN A 92 8.71 10.82 -13.68
CA GLN A 92 9.51 10.77 -12.45
C GLN A 92 9.32 9.44 -11.70
N ALA A 93 8.09 8.94 -11.56
CA ALA A 93 7.81 7.66 -10.94
C ALA A 93 8.40 6.49 -11.75
N TRP A 94 8.26 6.54 -13.06
CA TRP A 94 8.80 5.54 -13.99
C TRP A 94 10.35 5.51 -13.96
N VAL A 95 11.03 6.67 -14.00
CA VAL A 95 12.50 6.75 -13.87
C VAL A 95 12.95 6.23 -12.52
N SER A 96 12.26 6.59 -11.43
CA SER A 96 12.56 6.06 -10.10
C SER A 96 12.41 4.53 -10.08
N SER A 97 11.41 3.95 -10.75
CA SER A 97 11.23 2.50 -10.87
C SER A 97 12.35 1.84 -11.66
N GLY A 98 12.83 2.45 -12.75
CA GLY A 98 13.94 1.95 -13.57
C GLY A 98 15.24 1.85 -12.78
N HIS A 99 15.59 2.87 -12.01
CA HIS A 99 16.77 2.85 -11.14
C HIS A 99 16.66 1.82 -10.00
N LEU A 100 15.44 1.55 -9.51
CA LEU A 100 15.18 0.44 -8.59
C LEU A 100 15.38 -0.93 -9.25
N LEU A 101 15.35 -1.01 -10.59
CA LEU A 101 15.61 -2.22 -11.39
C LEU A 101 17.09 -2.43 -11.74
N GLU A 102 17.88 -1.37 -11.94
CA GLU A 102 19.27 -1.45 -12.45
C GLU A 102 20.29 -1.98 -11.41
N VAL A 103 19.97 -2.02 -10.12
CA VAL A 103 20.87 -2.59 -9.09
C VAL A 103 21.12 -4.10 -9.27
N ARG A 104 20.59 -4.70 -10.36
CA ARG A 104 20.82 -6.11 -10.73
C ARG A 104 22.27 -6.51 -11.03
N SER A 105 23.21 -5.59 -11.16
CA SER A 105 24.55 -5.91 -11.66
C SER A 105 25.69 -5.22 -10.91
N ILE A 106 25.69 -5.24 -9.58
CA ILE A 106 26.96 -4.98 -8.87
C ILE A 106 27.72 -6.31 -8.85
N PRO A 107 28.83 -6.44 -9.62
CA PRO A 107 29.67 -7.62 -9.50
C PRO A 107 30.23 -7.63 -8.09
N VAL A 108 29.93 -8.68 -7.33
CA VAL A 108 30.65 -8.99 -6.10
C VAL A 108 32.11 -9.17 -6.50
N LYS A 109 32.95 -8.17 -6.20
CA LYS A 109 34.40 -8.32 -6.37
C LYS A 109 34.83 -9.50 -5.51
N ASP A 110 35.48 -10.44 -6.19
CA ASP A 110 36.08 -11.65 -5.64
C ASP A 110 36.65 -11.46 -4.23
N ALA A 111 36.04 -12.10 -3.25
CA ALA A 111 36.71 -12.47 -2.02
C ALA A 111 37.38 -13.83 -2.29
N GLY A 112 38.69 -13.78 -2.44
CA GLY A 112 39.54 -14.87 -2.88
C GLY A 112 39.32 -16.20 -2.17
N ALA A 113 39.39 -17.24 -2.99
CA ALA A 113 39.78 -18.61 -2.78
C ALA A 113 39.65 -19.23 -1.38
N LYS A 114 38.72 -20.12 -1.20
CA LYS A 114 38.79 -21.57 -0.92
C LYS A 114 37.46 -22.10 -0.36
N GLY A 115 36.80 -22.85 -1.20
CA GLY A 115 35.98 -23.99 -0.82
C GLY A 115 34.83 -23.81 0.18
N LYS A 116 33.70 -23.26 -0.26
CA LYS A 116 32.34 -23.69 0.16
C LYS A 116 31.39 -23.29 -0.95
N ARG A 117 30.48 -24.20 -1.32
CA ARG A 117 29.45 -23.97 -2.35
C ARG A 117 28.73 -22.68 -2.05
N GLY A 118 29.01 -21.67 -2.86
CA GLY A 118 28.32 -20.40 -2.78
C GLY A 118 26.82 -20.64 -2.99
N LEU A 119 26.02 -20.18 -2.06
CA LEU A 119 24.62 -20.00 -2.27
C LEU A 119 24.50 -19.02 -3.44
N VAL A 120 24.09 -19.52 -4.61
CA VAL A 120 23.70 -18.66 -5.71
C VAL A 120 22.41 -17.98 -5.25
N CYS A 121 22.57 -16.79 -4.67
CA CYS A 121 21.46 -15.91 -4.43
C CYS A 121 20.99 -15.46 -5.82
N SER A 122 19.93 -16.07 -6.31
CA SER A 122 19.30 -15.68 -7.57
C SER A 122 18.85 -14.24 -7.42
N ALA A 123 19.35 -13.38 -8.31
CA ALA A 123 19.14 -11.93 -8.32
C ALA A 123 17.74 -11.55 -8.80
N GLU A 124 16.69 -12.09 -8.18
CA GLU A 124 15.28 -11.76 -8.50
C GLU A 124 14.63 -10.76 -7.54
N PHE A 125 15.40 -10.13 -6.63
CA PHE A 125 14.86 -9.58 -5.38
C PHE A 125 14.51 -8.10 -5.35
N THR A 126 14.57 -7.31 -6.42
CA THR A 126 14.17 -5.89 -6.32
C THR A 126 13.52 -5.40 -7.60
N ARG A 127 12.32 -5.85 -7.87
CA ARG A 127 11.53 -5.28 -8.96
C ARG A 127 10.34 -4.55 -8.37
N LEU A 128 10.30 -3.22 -8.52
CA LEU A 128 9.04 -2.49 -8.38
C LEU A 128 8.05 -3.04 -9.40
N GLU A 129 6.85 -3.34 -8.97
CA GLU A 129 5.84 -3.96 -9.82
C GLU A 129 4.68 -3.02 -10.13
N MET A 130 4.37 -2.09 -9.21
CA MET A 130 3.14 -1.31 -9.27
C MET A 130 3.37 0.17 -8.95
N ILE A 131 2.62 1.02 -9.66
CA ILE A 131 2.55 2.46 -9.41
C ILE A 131 1.09 2.87 -9.23
N HIS A 132 0.75 3.41 -8.06
CA HIS A 132 -0.56 4.01 -7.84
C HIS A 132 -0.66 5.34 -8.60
N LEU A 133 -1.61 5.42 -9.52
CA LEU A 133 -1.91 6.57 -10.35
C LEU A 133 -2.94 7.45 -9.65
N MET A 134 -2.47 8.35 -8.79
CA MET A 134 -3.33 9.16 -7.92
C MET A 134 -4.28 10.05 -8.73
N ALA A 135 -5.60 9.84 -8.56
CA ALA A 135 -6.63 10.57 -9.29
C ALA A 135 -6.63 12.07 -8.98
N GLY A 136 -6.48 12.43 -7.72
CA GLY A 136 -6.50 13.82 -7.27
C GLY A 136 -7.85 14.29 -6.76
N ARG A 137 -7.91 15.56 -6.40
CA ARG A 137 -9.06 16.19 -5.73
C ARG A 137 -9.93 16.96 -6.69
N VAL A 138 -11.22 16.95 -6.44
CA VAL A 138 -12.18 17.94 -6.99
C VAL A 138 -11.66 19.35 -6.67
N PRO A 139 -11.61 20.28 -7.64
CA PRO A 139 -11.15 21.65 -7.41
C PRO A 139 -11.89 22.32 -6.25
N GLN A 140 -11.19 23.16 -5.51
CA GLN A 140 -11.77 23.84 -4.36
C GLN A 140 -12.93 24.75 -4.79
N GLY A 141 -14.06 24.61 -4.13
CA GLY A 141 -15.28 25.39 -4.42
C GLY A 141 -16.09 24.89 -5.62
N ALA A 142 -15.62 23.88 -6.36
CA ALA A 142 -16.39 23.28 -7.44
C ALA A 142 -17.45 22.31 -6.88
N ASP A 143 -18.60 22.26 -7.55
CA ASP A 143 -19.58 21.20 -7.31
C ASP A 143 -19.09 19.90 -7.95
N ARG A 144 -18.94 18.84 -7.12
CA ARG A 144 -18.48 17.52 -7.55
C ARG A 144 -19.30 16.97 -8.72
N ALA A 145 -20.61 17.13 -8.69
CA ALA A 145 -21.49 16.61 -9.73
C ALA A 145 -21.28 17.35 -11.06
N ALA A 146 -21.09 18.66 -11.00
CA ALA A 146 -20.91 19.49 -12.20
C ALA A 146 -19.58 19.24 -12.91
N VAL A 147 -18.49 18.88 -12.18
CA VAL A 147 -17.17 18.67 -12.78
C VAL A 147 -16.83 17.20 -13.03
N ARG A 148 -17.71 16.28 -12.65
CA ARG A 148 -17.45 14.82 -12.69
C ARG A 148 -17.06 14.33 -14.08
N ASP A 149 -17.82 14.70 -15.09
CA ASP A 149 -17.63 14.19 -16.46
C ASP A 149 -16.36 14.73 -17.10
N GLU A 150 -16.00 15.98 -16.78
CA GLU A 150 -14.75 16.58 -17.23
C GLU A 150 -13.55 15.89 -16.55
N MET A 151 -13.62 15.69 -15.24
CA MET A 151 -12.56 15.01 -14.49
C MET A 151 -12.39 13.55 -14.92
N GLU A 152 -13.49 12.84 -15.17
CA GLU A 152 -13.43 11.47 -15.70
C GLU A 152 -12.78 11.43 -17.08
N THR A 153 -13.13 12.36 -17.98
CA THR A 153 -12.54 12.47 -19.32
C THR A 153 -11.03 12.67 -19.23
N VAL A 154 -10.58 13.61 -18.40
CA VAL A 154 -9.16 13.87 -18.15
C VAL A 154 -8.46 12.62 -17.59
N PHE A 155 -9.10 11.94 -16.64
CA PHE A 155 -8.53 10.74 -16.04
C PHE A 155 -8.37 9.62 -17.06
N LEU A 156 -9.39 9.34 -17.86
CA LEU A 156 -9.34 8.34 -18.93
C LEU A 156 -8.21 8.62 -19.93
N GLU A 157 -8.00 9.89 -20.33
CA GLU A 157 -6.91 10.29 -21.22
C GLU A 157 -5.54 9.99 -20.57
N ASN A 158 -5.36 10.44 -19.34
CA ASN A 158 -4.11 10.24 -18.60
C ASN A 158 -3.82 8.77 -18.31
N LEU A 159 -4.83 7.98 -17.98
CA LEU A 159 -4.68 6.54 -17.75
C LEU A 159 -4.29 5.78 -19.02
N ARG A 160 -4.85 6.14 -20.20
CA ARG A 160 -4.42 5.54 -21.47
C ARG A 160 -2.96 5.83 -21.80
N HIS A 161 -2.52 7.07 -21.51
CA HIS A 161 -1.12 7.44 -21.65
C HIS A 161 -0.25 6.65 -20.66
N ALA A 162 -0.63 6.62 -19.37
CA ALA A 162 0.10 5.92 -18.32
C ALA A 162 0.24 4.42 -18.63
N ALA A 163 -0.82 3.77 -19.08
CA ALA A 163 -0.78 2.36 -19.46
C ALA A 163 0.26 2.09 -20.56
N GLY A 164 0.39 3.00 -21.53
CA GLY A 164 1.39 2.88 -22.60
C GLY A 164 2.82 3.02 -22.10
N VAL A 165 3.07 3.94 -21.17
CA VAL A 165 4.40 4.14 -20.53
C VAL A 165 4.76 2.94 -19.66
N LEU A 166 3.87 2.53 -18.77
CA LEU A 166 4.12 1.45 -17.82
C LEU A 166 4.31 0.09 -18.50
N ALA A 167 3.67 -0.14 -19.64
CA ALA A 167 3.84 -1.38 -20.39
C ALA A 167 5.27 -1.61 -20.90
N GLN A 168 6.07 -0.55 -21.08
CA GLN A 168 7.46 -0.66 -21.55
C GLN A 168 8.35 -1.42 -20.56
N GLU A 169 8.04 -1.31 -19.26
CA GLU A 169 8.76 -1.98 -18.18
C GLU A 169 7.95 -3.09 -17.49
N ASN A 170 6.85 -3.51 -18.09
CA ASN A 170 5.91 -4.49 -17.52
C ASN A 170 5.41 -4.08 -16.11
N LEU A 171 5.18 -2.78 -15.90
CA LEU A 171 4.62 -2.25 -14.67
C LEU A 171 3.09 -2.22 -14.74
N VAL A 172 2.48 -2.34 -13.57
CA VAL A 172 1.02 -2.21 -13.38
C VAL A 172 0.71 -0.83 -12.81
N GLY A 173 -0.24 -0.13 -13.41
CA GLY A 173 -0.83 1.07 -12.83
C GLY A 173 -2.03 0.71 -11.95
N LEU A 174 -2.09 1.26 -10.76
CA LEU A 174 -3.17 1.02 -9.80
C LEU A 174 -4.08 2.24 -9.65
N LEU A 175 -5.37 1.98 -9.52
CA LEU A 175 -6.40 2.96 -9.19
C LEU A 175 -6.95 2.66 -7.81
N GLU A 176 -6.83 3.61 -6.89
CA GLU A 176 -7.30 3.47 -5.52
C GLU A 176 -8.50 4.39 -5.24
N PRO A 177 -9.68 3.84 -4.93
CA PRO A 177 -10.77 4.59 -4.35
C PRO A 177 -10.46 4.98 -2.91
N ILE A 178 -10.43 6.29 -2.63
CA ILE A 178 -10.16 6.83 -1.29
C ILE A 178 -11.44 7.39 -0.68
N ASN A 179 -11.74 7.04 0.56
CA ASN A 179 -12.96 7.47 1.22
C ASN A 179 -13.01 9.00 1.40
N THR A 180 -14.17 9.56 1.08
CA THR A 180 -14.46 10.99 1.18
C THR A 180 -15.14 11.39 2.47
N ARG A 181 -15.44 10.45 3.37
CA ARG A 181 -16.12 10.69 4.64
C ARG A 181 -15.20 11.18 5.73
N ILE A 182 -13.99 10.59 5.84
CA ILE A 182 -13.05 10.91 6.91
C ILE A 182 -11.61 11.16 6.44
N THR A 183 -11.17 10.60 5.27
CA THR A 183 -9.80 10.74 4.82
C THR A 183 -9.60 11.94 3.91
N ASP A 184 -10.28 11.99 2.77
CA ASP A 184 -10.15 13.10 1.81
C ASP A 184 -11.49 13.49 1.18
N PRO A 185 -12.23 14.44 1.77
CA PRO A 185 -13.58 14.82 1.33
C PRO A 185 -13.67 15.28 -0.13
N ARG A 186 -12.56 15.67 -0.74
CA ARG A 186 -12.54 16.14 -2.13
C ARG A 186 -11.93 15.14 -3.11
N TYR A 187 -11.48 13.96 -2.67
CA TYR A 187 -10.87 13.00 -3.58
C TYR A 187 -11.86 12.58 -4.68
N PHE A 188 -11.41 12.54 -5.94
CA PHE A 188 -12.29 12.31 -7.09
C PHE A 188 -12.79 10.87 -7.17
N LEU A 189 -11.89 9.91 -7.02
CA LEU A 189 -12.16 8.48 -7.14
C LEU A 189 -12.47 7.91 -5.74
N ASP A 190 -13.73 7.60 -5.45
CA ASP A 190 -14.14 7.31 -4.07
C ASP A 190 -14.89 5.99 -3.85
N THR A 191 -15.21 5.24 -4.92
CA THR A 191 -15.87 3.93 -4.81
C THR A 191 -15.25 2.88 -5.74
N PRO A 192 -15.27 1.57 -5.37
CA PRO A 192 -14.79 0.50 -6.24
C PRO A 192 -15.56 0.42 -7.54
N GLN A 193 -16.86 0.69 -7.55
CA GLN A 193 -17.70 0.69 -8.75
C GLN A 193 -17.26 1.77 -9.75
N GLN A 194 -16.94 2.98 -9.27
CA GLN A 194 -16.43 4.05 -10.11
C GLN A 194 -15.08 3.65 -10.72
N ALA A 195 -14.19 3.09 -9.93
CA ALA A 195 -12.88 2.66 -10.41
C ALA A 195 -12.99 1.53 -11.43
N ALA A 196 -13.83 0.52 -11.20
CA ALA A 196 -14.08 -0.57 -12.12
C ALA A 196 -14.64 -0.08 -13.47
N ALA A 197 -15.61 0.84 -13.43
CA ALA A 197 -16.15 1.46 -14.65
C ALA A 197 -15.10 2.26 -15.43
N ILE A 198 -14.18 2.93 -14.76
CA ILE A 198 -13.05 3.64 -15.39
C ILE A 198 -12.09 2.64 -16.03
N LEU A 199 -11.72 1.55 -15.32
CA LEU A 199 -10.86 0.50 -15.88
C LEU A 199 -11.46 -0.14 -17.13
N GLU A 200 -12.77 -0.43 -17.13
CA GLU A 200 -13.48 -0.93 -18.29
C GLU A 200 -13.41 0.04 -19.47
N LYS A 201 -13.68 1.33 -19.24
CA LYS A 201 -13.60 2.38 -20.29
C LYS A 201 -12.18 2.57 -20.83
N VAL A 202 -11.16 2.39 -20.02
CA VAL A 202 -9.75 2.47 -20.47
C VAL A 202 -9.35 1.22 -21.25
N GLY A 203 -9.78 0.03 -20.85
CA GLY A 203 -9.57 -1.24 -21.56
C GLY A 203 -8.09 -1.66 -21.66
N ARG A 204 -7.28 -1.43 -20.63
CA ARG A 204 -5.86 -1.78 -20.61
C ARG A 204 -5.57 -2.81 -19.50
N PRO A 205 -4.99 -3.98 -19.83
CA PRO A 205 -4.82 -5.07 -18.86
C PRO A 205 -3.76 -4.77 -17.78
N ASN A 206 -2.87 -3.81 -18.00
CA ASN A 206 -1.87 -3.37 -17.03
C ASN A 206 -2.35 -2.19 -16.17
N LEU A 207 -3.67 -1.94 -16.13
CA LEU A 207 -4.29 -1.08 -15.12
C LEU A 207 -5.23 -1.93 -14.29
N GLN A 208 -5.10 -1.84 -12.96
CA GLN A 208 -5.84 -2.67 -12.01
C GLN A 208 -6.31 -1.85 -10.81
N LEU A 209 -7.16 -2.45 -9.97
CA LEU A 209 -7.62 -1.84 -8.72
C LEU A 209 -6.57 -2.01 -7.61
N GLN A 210 -6.39 -0.96 -6.82
CA GLN A 210 -5.87 -1.04 -5.46
C GLN A 210 -7.05 -1.08 -4.50
N MET A 211 -7.18 -2.21 -3.80
CA MET A 211 -8.24 -2.44 -2.83
C MET A 211 -7.72 -2.15 -1.43
N ASP A 212 -7.89 -0.91 -0.94
CA ASP A 212 -7.72 -0.64 0.49
C ASP A 212 -9.05 -0.95 1.21
N ILE A 213 -9.05 -2.02 2.00
CA ILE A 213 -10.23 -2.48 2.75
C ILE A 213 -10.74 -1.42 3.72
N PHE A 214 -9.86 -0.58 4.28
CA PHE A 214 -10.25 0.55 5.12
C PHE A 214 -11.14 1.54 4.37
N HIS A 215 -10.74 1.93 3.15
CA HIS A 215 -11.53 2.87 2.35
C HIS A 215 -12.84 2.25 1.88
N TRP A 216 -12.81 1.01 1.44
CA TRP A 216 -14.00 0.31 0.94
C TRP A 216 -15.05 0.11 2.03
N GLN A 217 -14.62 -0.23 3.27
CA GLN A 217 -15.57 -0.34 4.39
C GLN A 217 -16.30 0.97 4.65
N ILE A 218 -15.58 2.08 4.66
CA ILE A 218 -16.14 3.40 5.00
C ILE A 218 -17.12 3.89 3.93
N MET A 219 -16.83 3.64 2.64
CA MET A 219 -17.66 4.15 1.54
C MET A 219 -18.83 3.24 1.22
N ASP A 220 -18.59 1.96 1.09
CA ASP A 220 -19.52 1.02 0.46
C ASP A 220 -19.92 -0.12 1.39
N GLY A 221 -19.03 -0.57 2.27
CA GLY A 221 -19.26 -1.75 3.11
C GLY A 221 -19.40 -3.03 2.28
N ASN A 222 -20.26 -3.97 2.71
CA ASN A 222 -20.51 -5.24 1.99
C ASN A 222 -19.23 -5.91 1.46
N LEU A 223 -18.17 -5.91 2.28
CA LEU A 223 -16.82 -6.32 1.83
C LEU A 223 -16.82 -7.72 1.19
N THR A 224 -17.59 -8.66 1.71
CA THR A 224 -17.66 -10.02 1.14
C THR A 224 -18.15 -9.99 -0.32
N GLY A 225 -19.20 -9.22 -0.59
CA GLY A 225 -19.74 -9.07 -1.94
C GLY A 225 -18.75 -8.36 -2.85
N ASN A 226 -18.24 -7.23 -2.39
CA ASN A 226 -17.32 -6.38 -3.16
C ASN A 226 -15.98 -7.10 -3.43
N ILE A 227 -15.42 -7.84 -2.48
CA ILE A 227 -14.21 -8.64 -2.71
C ILE A 227 -14.46 -9.65 -3.81
N ARG A 228 -15.54 -10.43 -3.74
CA ARG A 228 -15.86 -11.43 -4.77
C ARG A 228 -16.08 -10.83 -6.15
N GLU A 229 -16.75 -9.70 -6.21
CA GLU A 229 -17.06 -9.01 -7.47
C GLU A 229 -15.82 -8.43 -8.12
N PHE A 230 -14.99 -7.71 -7.34
CA PHE A 230 -13.90 -6.92 -7.90
C PHE A 230 -12.52 -7.56 -7.84
N LEU A 231 -12.33 -8.67 -7.09
CA LEU A 231 -11.02 -9.32 -6.97
C LEU A 231 -10.36 -9.67 -8.31
N PRO A 232 -11.09 -10.05 -9.38
CA PRO A 232 -10.49 -10.25 -10.70
C PRO A 232 -9.81 -9.01 -11.30
N LEU A 233 -10.15 -7.82 -10.82
CA LEU A 233 -9.57 -6.55 -11.27
C LEU A 233 -8.47 -6.05 -10.32
N VAL A 234 -8.28 -6.69 -9.15
CA VAL A 234 -7.40 -6.22 -8.08
C VAL A 234 -5.96 -6.64 -8.34
N GLY A 235 -5.06 -5.65 -8.42
CA GLY A 235 -3.62 -5.86 -8.45
C GLY A 235 -2.96 -5.84 -7.07
N HIS A 236 -3.53 -5.08 -6.13
CA HIS A 236 -2.97 -4.91 -4.79
C HIS A 236 -4.06 -4.73 -3.74
N VAL A 237 -3.80 -5.25 -2.55
CA VAL A 237 -4.68 -5.13 -1.37
C VAL A 237 -3.97 -4.38 -0.27
N GLN A 238 -4.69 -3.48 0.42
CA GLN A 238 -4.19 -2.82 1.64
C GLN A 238 -5.19 -2.97 2.79
N VAL A 239 -4.68 -2.90 4.02
CA VAL A 239 -5.46 -3.14 5.23
C VAL A 239 -5.16 -2.15 6.34
N ALA A 240 -6.21 -1.67 6.98
CA ALA A 240 -6.22 -0.97 8.27
C ALA A 240 -7.58 -1.15 8.96
N GLN A 241 -7.61 -1.04 10.27
CA GLN A 241 -8.84 -1.14 11.05
C GLN A 241 -9.69 0.15 10.99
N VAL A 242 -10.99 -0.01 10.87
CA VAL A 242 -11.97 1.10 10.86
C VAL A 242 -12.52 1.33 12.27
N PRO A 243 -12.77 2.59 12.71
CA PRO A 243 -12.55 3.84 11.97
C PRO A 243 -11.16 4.46 12.17
N GLY A 244 -10.37 3.97 13.10
CA GLY A 244 -9.17 4.64 13.60
C GLY A 244 -7.91 4.42 12.77
N ARG A 245 -7.97 3.70 11.62
CA ARG A 245 -6.85 3.32 10.77
C ARG A 245 -5.70 2.63 11.53
N GLY A 246 -6.04 1.88 12.59
CA GLY A 246 -5.07 1.12 13.39
C GLY A 246 -4.74 -0.25 12.79
N GLU A 247 -3.97 -1.03 13.55
CA GLU A 247 -3.59 -2.40 13.18
C GLU A 247 -4.83 -3.30 12.98
N PRO A 248 -4.76 -4.29 12.08
CA PRO A 248 -5.84 -5.26 11.86
C PRO A 248 -6.34 -5.96 13.14
N GLY A 249 -5.46 -6.21 14.10
CA GLY A 249 -5.81 -6.82 15.39
C GLY A 249 -6.37 -5.85 16.44
N SER A 250 -6.43 -4.54 16.16
CA SER A 250 -6.99 -3.57 17.10
C SER A 250 -8.52 -3.59 17.10
N PRO A 251 -9.18 -3.13 18.18
CA PRO A 251 -10.63 -3.01 18.20
C PRO A 251 -11.17 -2.11 17.08
N GLY A 252 -12.21 -2.55 16.39
CA GLY A 252 -12.80 -1.82 15.28
C GLY A 252 -13.91 -2.59 14.58
N GLU A 253 -14.33 -2.12 13.43
CA GLU A 253 -15.47 -2.64 12.69
C GLU A 253 -15.15 -3.90 11.87
N LEU A 254 -13.85 -4.18 11.58
CA LEU A 254 -13.45 -5.21 10.65
C LEU A 254 -13.02 -6.50 11.36
N ASN A 255 -13.52 -7.63 10.84
CA ASN A 255 -13.07 -8.96 11.23
C ASN A 255 -11.98 -9.45 10.29
N PHE A 256 -10.72 -9.09 10.53
CA PHE A 256 -9.61 -9.46 9.67
C PHE A 256 -9.34 -10.97 9.57
N PRO A 257 -9.51 -11.81 10.60
CA PRO A 257 -9.45 -13.25 10.42
C PRO A 257 -10.35 -13.76 9.30
N TYR A 258 -11.60 -13.30 9.27
CA TYR A 258 -12.54 -13.64 8.21
C TYR A 258 -12.12 -13.08 6.85
N LEU A 259 -11.69 -11.82 6.79
CA LEU A 259 -11.31 -11.16 5.52
C LEU A 259 -10.05 -11.79 4.92
N PHE A 260 -9.06 -12.16 5.73
CA PHE A 260 -7.87 -12.85 5.25
C PHE A 260 -8.19 -14.24 4.72
N GLN A 261 -9.04 -15.00 5.44
CA GLN A 261 -9.50 -16.30 4.95
C GLN A 261 -10.27 -16.15 3.63
N LEU A 262 -11.13 -15.13 3.51
CA LEU A 262 -11.86 -14.85 2.26
C LEU A 262 -10.89 -14.56 1.10
N LEU A 263 -9.86 -13.72 1.29
CA LEU A 263 -8.87 -13.45 0.26
C LEU A 263 -8.11 -14.72 -0.18
N GLU A 264 -7.78 -15.61 0.76
CA GLU A 264 -7.17 -16.91 0.45
C GLU A 264 -8.12 -17.82 -0.34
N ASP A 265 -9.38 -17.92 0.10
CA ASP A 265 -10.40 -18.76 -0.54
C ASP A 265 -10.74 -18.30 -1.95
N GLU A 266 -10.81 -17.00 -2.17
CA GLU A 266 -11.01 -16.39 -3.51
C GLU A 266 -9.72 -16.36 -4.35
N GLY A 267 -8.60 -16.84 -3.80
CA GLY A 267 -7.37 -17.12 -4.55
C GLY A 267 -6.44 -15.93 -4.77
N TYR A 268 -6.51 -14.87 -3.95
CA TYR A 268 -5.56 -13.75 -4.01
C TYR A 268 -4.11 -14.22 -3.84
N LYS A 269 -3.18 -13.72 -4.67
CA LYS A 269 -1.78 -14.15 -4.70
C LYS A 269 -0.78 -13.01 -4.49
N GLY A 270 -1.24 -11.77 -4.50
CA GLY A 270 -0.41 -10.58 -4.28
C GLY A 270 0.05 -10.41 -2.83
N PHE A 271 0.65 -9.28 -2.55
CA PHE A 271 0.94 -8.85 -1.19
C PHE A 271 -0.27 -8.10 -0.60
N VAL A 272 -0.43 -8.22 0.72
CA VAL A 272 -1.37 -7.43 1.51
C VAL A 272 -0.58 -6.33 2.21
N GLY A 273 -0.80 -5.08 1.82
CA GLY A 273 -0.12 -3.90 2.34
C GLY A 273 -0.60 -3.51 3.73
N CYS A 274 0.31 -3.45 4.68
CA CYS A 274 0.06 -2.98 6.03
C CYS A 274 0.11 -1.45 6.07
N GLU A 275 -1.01 -0.79 5.72
CA GLU A 275 -1.11 0.66 5.62
C GLU A 275 -1.93 1.25 6.77
N TYR A 276 -1.38 1.22 7.96
CA TYR A 276 -2.06 1.66 9.18
C TYR A 276 -1.15 2.48 10.11
N GLN A 277 -1.77 3.21 11.03
CA GLN A 277 -1.06 3.89 12.11
C GLN A 277 -0.78 2.91 13.24
N PRO A 278 0.50 2.53 13.47
CA PRO A 278 0.82 1.67 14.58
C PRO A 278 0.53 2.38 15.90
N ARG A 279 -0.13 1.70 16.83
CA ARG A 279 -0.32 2.16 18.20
C ARG A 279 0.99 1.87 18.95
N GLY A 280 1.89 2.86 19.02
CA GLY A 280 3.10 2.74 19.82
C GLY A 280 2.79 2.51 21.31
N GLU A 281 3.69 1.91 22.07
CA GLU A 281 3.59 1.67 23.52
C GLU A 281 3.38 2.94 24.38
N GLY A 282 3.21 4.12 23.78
CA GLY A 282 2.98 5.40 24.45
C GLY A 282 1.66 6.10 24.15
N GLY A 283 0.75 5.49 23.37
CA GLY A 283 -0.50 6.12 22.89
C GLY A 283 -1.71 5.99 23.82
N LEU A 284 -1.55 5.71 25.11
CA LEU A 284 -2.57 5.95 26.14
C LEU A 284 -2.50 7.41 26.58
N SER A 285 -2.87 8.37 25.71
CA SER A 285 -3.21 9.70 26.18
C SER A 285 -4.58 9.62 26.84
N SER A 286 -4.52 9.60 28.18
CA SER A 286 -5.56 9.88 29.14
C SER A 286 -6.61 10.88 28.64
N ARG A 287 -7.84 10.38 28.38
CA ARG A 287 -9.03 11.11 28.80
C ARG A 287 -9.58 10.40 30.02
N PRO A 288 -9.70 11.05 31.17
CA PRO A 288 -10.35 10.45 32.31
C PRO A 288 -11.85 10.39 32.04
N GLY A 289 -12.38 9.19 31.82
CA GLY A 289 -13.78 8.91 32.07
C GLY A 289 -13.91 8.49 33.53
N PRO A 290 -15.00 8.80 34.22
CA PRO A 290 -15.16 8.50 35.63
C PRO A 290 -15.48 7.01 35.83
N GLY A 291 -14.70 6.35 36.72
CA GLY A 291 -15.17 5.17 37.42
C GLY A 291 -14.50 3.85 37.11
N GLU A 292 -13.56 3.48 37.99
CA GLU A 292 -13.35 2.19 38.64
C GLU A 292 -12.68 1.00 37.94
N GLY A 293 -11.71 0.46 38.65
CA GLY A 293 -11.43 -0.97 38.76
C GLY A 293 -10.08 -1.41 38.24
N ALA A 294 -9.08 -1.37 39.08
CA ALA A 294 -7.79 -2.01 38.87
C ALA A 294 -7.93 -3.51 38.63
N LEU A 295 -7.32 -4.00 37.57
CA LEU A 295 -6.74 -5.35 37.52
C LEU A 295 -5.36 -5.23 36.86
N GLU A 296 -4.34 -5.32 37.70
CA GLU A 296 -2.96 -5.48 37.29
C GLU A 296 -2.78 -6.81 36.55
N GLY A 297 -2.31 -6.75 35.32
CA GLY A 297 -1.81 -7.88 34.59
C GLY A 297 -0.70 -7.42 33.67
N GLN A 298 0.54 -7.59 34.11
CA GLN A 298 1.75 -7.38 33.30
C GLN A 298 1.66 -8.22 32.01
N VAL A 299 1.62 -7.56 30.87
CA VAL A 299 1.95 -8.17 29.59
C VAL A 299 3.06 -7.33 28.96
N SER A 300 4.27 -7.89 28.99
CA SER A 300 5.45 -7.35 28.34
C SER A 300 5.20 -7.21 26.84
N GLY A 301 5.36 -5.99 26.33
CA GLY A 301 5.23 -5.67 24.92
C GLY A 301 6.27 -6.36 24.04
N ARG A 302 5.79 -7.03 23.01
CA ARG A 302 6.50 -7.17 21.75
C ARG A 302 5.47 -6.92 20.65
N GLY A 303 5.78 -5.93 19.79
CA GLY A 303 4.95 -5.60 18.64
C GLY A 303 4.63 -6.84 17.83
N CYS A 304 3.36 -7.03 17.49
CA CYS A 304 2.89 -8.14 16.67
C CYS A 304 3.35 -7.95 15.22
N PHE A 305 4.47 -8.58 14.87
CA PHE A 305 4.86 -8.85 13.49
C PHE A 305 4.94 -10.36 13.31
N PRO A 306 4.49 -10.92 12.17
CA PRO A 306 4.47 -12.36 12.01
C PRO A 306 5.88 -12.94 11.87
N PRO A 307 6.28 -13.90 12.69
CA PRO A 307 7.30 -14.85 12.30
C PRO A 307 6.70 -15.83 11.27
N ARG A 308 7.54 -16.38 10.42
CA ARG A 308 7.23 -17.33 9.37
C ARG A 308 6.09 -18.29 9.73
N GLY A 309 4.96 -18.20 9.02
CA GLY A 309 3.78 -19.05 9.20
C GLY A 309 2.81 -18.53 10.27
N LEU A 310 1.69 -17.98 9.81
CA LEU A 310 0.42 -17.77 10.52
C LEU A 310 0.49 -17.64 12.06
N ARG A 311 0.95 -16.52 12.59
CA ARG A 311 0.62 -16.08 13.95
C ARG A 311 0.59 -14.55 14.04
N CYS A 312 -0.31 -13.93 13.29
CA CYS A 312 -0.70 -12.53 13.52
C CYS A 312 -2.06 -12.39 14.19
N LEU A 313 -2.39 -13.35 15.03
CA LEU A 313 -3.61 -13.33 15.83
C LEU A 313 -3.25 -13.84 17.22
N GLY A 314 -3.05 -12.92 18.16
CA GLY A 314 -3.18 -13.26 19.58
C GLY A 314 -4.63 -13.67 19.82
N PHE A 315 -4.97 -14.91 19.55
CA PHE A 315 -6.21 -15.51 19.97
C PHE A 315 -5.98 -16.83 20.71
N LEU A 316 -6.32 -16.76 21.99
CA LEU A 316 -6.87 -17.81 22.84
C LEU A 316 -6.21 -19.20 22.76
N SER A 317 -5.46 -19.51 23.80
CA SER A 317 -5.26 -20.90 24.23
C SER A 317 -6.64 -21.59 24.36
N PRO A 318 -6.76 -22.86 23.94
CA PRO A 318 -7.94 -23.63 24.24
C PRO A 318 -8.08 -23.74 25.76
N GLN A 319 -9.21 -23.34 26.31
CA GLN A 319 -9.58 -23.76 27.64
C GLN A 319 -9.74 -25.28 27.61
N GLU A 320 -8.91 -25.94 28.40
CA GLU A 320 -9.13 -27.34 28.78
C GLU A 320 -10.50 -27.47 29.40
N THR A 321 -11.38 -28.18 28.73
CA THR A 321 -12.60 -28.70 29.30
C THR A 321 -12.25 -29.85 30.22
N ARG A 322 -12.54 -29.70 31.49
CA ARG A 322 -12.92 -30.82 32.33
C ARG A 322 -14.42 -31.03 32.27
#